data_85c9c3695e7f4a5544ca7a180400425d
#
_entry.id   85c9c3695e7f4a5544ca7a180400425d
#
_cell.length_a   1.000
_cell.length_b   1.000
_cell.length_c   1.000
_cell.angle_alpha   90.00
_cell.angle_beta   90.00
_cell.angle_gamma   90.00
#
_symmetry.space_group_name_H-M   'P 1'
#
loop_
_entity.id
_entity.type
_entity.pdbx_description
1 polymer ?
#
loop_
_entity_poly.entity_id
_entity_poly.type
_entity_poly.pdbx_seq_one_letter_code
_entity_poly.pdbx_strand_id
1 'polypeptide(L)'
;MELENKIGKDDRSKKITASLNEKLRKKYTYKRDDKQYGLISKLVTNDFYDSKWKLPENITDYSATLLSINTKKIEGKAFLDYIEKQQKAGLKVKPLSKLVDALYGNFLDEQLTTYYDENLETEFPDFAYVMEEYRDGLLLFDLMEKEIWDRAKTDTIGLNTFYDEHKMEHMWKKRVDVTIASSTKQDIIKKAHALLKKKEKPQDIKDKLNVDNVINVMMNSGVFEEGSDALPKTMKYDVGVSDVFSEGEYYFVTKVDKIMPAGVKTLEECKGKLINEYQQYLELRWVDDLKSEFTIKINNDAFEHVKKQLNP
;
A
#
# COMPACT_ATOMS: atom_id res chain seq x y z
N MET A 1 -10.65 -5.60 12.81
CA MET A 1 -11.96 -6.25 13.21
C MET A 1 -11.93 -6.88 14.60
N GLU A 2 -11.04 -7.81 14.96
CA GLU A 2 -11.09 -8.48 16.30
C GLU A 2 -10.66 -7.56 17.45
N LEU A 3 -9.65 -6.71 17.23
CA LEU A 3 -9.18 -5.72 18.20
C LEU A 3 -10.20 -4.59 18.43
N GLU A 4 -10.81 -4.08 17.37
CA GLU A 4 -11.88 -3.07 17.43
C GLU A 4 -13.10 -3.57 18.20
N ASN A 5 -13.49 -4.84 17.98
CA ASN A 5 -14.57 -5.46 18.70
C ASN A 5 -14.27 -5.69 20.20
N LYS A 6 -13.00 -5.92 20.56
CA LYS A 6 -12.57 -6.03 21.95
C LYS A 6 -12.53 -4.65 22.65
N ILE A 7 -11.99 -3.64 21.95
CA ILE A 7 -11.94 -2.26 22.47
C ILE A 7 -13.36 -1.69 22.62
N GLY A 8 -14.24 -1.90 21.66
CA GLY A 8 -15.64 -1.41 21.71
C GLY A 8 -16.49 -2.02 22.82
N LYS A 9 -16.13 -3.20 23.34
CA LYS A 9 -16.82 -3.89 24.47
C LYS A 9 -16.23 -3.56 25.83
N ASP A 10 -15.12 -2.86 25.90
CA ASP A 10 -14.48 -2.46 27.16
C ASP A 10 -15.31 -1.37 27.86
N ASP A 11 -15.43 -1.44 29.18
CA ASP A 11 -16.12 -0.41 29.99
C ASP A 11 -15.48 0.98 29.91
N ARG A 12 -14.21 1.06 29.54
CA ARG A 12 -13.52 2.33 29.27
C ARG A 12 -14.07 2.99 28.00
N SER A 13 -14.33 2.22 26.95
CA SER A 13 -14.94 2.70 25.71
C SER A 13 -16.30 3.34 25.98
N LYS A 14 -17.13 2.67 26.80
CA LYS A 14 -18.44 3.21 27.21
C LYS A 14 -18.33 4.53 27.95
N LYS A 15 -17.33 4.67 28.86
CA LYS A 15 -17.08 5.93 29.58
C LYS A 15 -16.61 7.04 28.64
N ILE A 16 -15.75 6.73 27.68
CA ILE A 16 -15.28 7.70 26.68
C ILE A 16 -16.46 8.18 25.83
N THR A 17 -17.28 7.26 25.33
CA THR A 17 -18.47 7.59 24.54
C THR A 17 -19.46 8.43 25.35
N ALA A 18 -19.74 8.07 26.58
CA ALA A 18 -20.63 8.85 27.45
C ALA A 18 -20.09 10.27 27.71
N SER A 19 -18.79 10.40 27.96
CA SER A 19 -18.14 11.70 28.13
C SER A 19 -18.18 12.55 26.85
N LEU A 20 -17.98 11.93 25.68
CA LEU A 20 -18.10 12.61 24.40
C LEU A 20 -19.54 13.10 24.19
N ASN A 21 -20.54 12.23 24.36
CA ASN A 21 -21.94 12.58 24.19
C ASN A 21 -22.35 13.76 25.11
N GLU A 22 -21.90 13.75 26.35
CA GLU A 22 -22.15 14.87 27.30
C GLU A 22 -21.53 16.20 26.79
N LYS A 23 -20.28 16.13 26.27
CA LYS A 23 -19.61 17.31 25.68
C LYS A 23 -20.36 17.81 24.45
N LEU A 24 -20.79 16.93 23.55
CA LEU A 24 -21.50 17.29 22.32
C LEU A 24 -22.88 17.91 22.64
N ARG A 25 -23.60 17.35 23.61
CA ARG A 25 -24.86 17.93 24.08
C ARG A 25 -24.71 19.34 24.69
N LYS A 26 -23.56 19.67 25.28
CA LYS A 26 -23.23 21.00 25.77
C LYS A 26 -22.76 21.95 24.67
N LYS A 27 -22.08 21.39 23.65
CA LYS A 27 -21.47 22.17 22.56
C LYS A 27 -22.49 22.65 21.55
N TYR A 28 -23.43 21.80 21.15
CA TYR A 28 -24.38 22.09 20.07
C TYR A 28 -25.75 22.47 20.61
N THR A 29 -26.38 23.45 19.96
CA THR A 29 -27.77 23.78 20.22
C THR A 29 -28.66 22.77 19.46
N TYR A 30 -29.48 22.06 20.20
CA TYR A 30 -30.43 21.11 19.59
C TYR A 30 -31.84 21.34 20.11
N LYS A 31 -32.84 21.05 19.27
CA LYS A 31 -34.26 21.23 19.61
C LYS A 31 -35.06 20.06 19.05
N ARG A 32 -35.88 19.45 19.92
CA ARG A 32 -36.87 18.45 19.53
C ARG A 32 -38.20 19.11 19.21
N ASP A 33 -38.85 18.65 18.15
CA ASP A 33 -40.26 18.96 17.92
C ASP A 33 -41.13 17.97 18.71
N ASP A 34 -41.76 18.44 19.80
CA ASP A 34 -42.53 17.59 20.70
C ASP A 34 -43.83 17.08 20.07
N LYS A 35 -44.39 17.80 19.09
CA LYS A 35 -45.57 17.36 18.34
C LYS A 35 -45.20 16.14 17.47
N GLN A 36 -44.14 16.25 16.72
CA GLN A 36 -43.65 15.14 15.87
C GLN A 36 -43.19 13.95 16.71
N TYR A 37 -42.47 14.21 17.83
CA TYR A 37 -42.10 13.18 18.78
C TYR A 37 -43.30 12.41 19.35
N GLY A 38 -44.36 13.14 19.75
CA GLY A 38 -45.59 12.55 20.29
C GLY A 38 -46.34 11.70 19.24
N LEU A 39 -46.30 12.08 17.95
CA LEU A 39 -46.89 11.27 16.88
C LEU A 39 -46.13 9.94 16.74
N ILE A 40 -44.79 9.99 16.67
CA ILE A 40 -43.94 8.81 16.50
C ILE A 40 -44.03 7.89 17.73
N SER A 41 -44.03 8.46 18.94
CA SER A 41 -44.08 7.67 20.17
C SER A 41 -45.33 6.79 20.25
N LYS A 42 -46.45 7.20 19.66
CA LYS A 42 -47.71 6.42 19.64
C LYS A 42 -47.66 5.25 18.68
N LEU A 43 -46.71 5.21 17.73
CA LEU A 43 -46.56 4.11 16.77
C LEU A 43 -45.81 2.92 17.39
N VAL A 44 -45.01 3.17 18.42
CA VAL A 44 -44.22 2.10 19.05
C VAL A 44 -45.15 1.25 19.94
N THR A 45 -45.18 -0.03 19.68
CA THR A 45 -46.02 -0.99 20.40
C THR A 45 -45.16 -2.01 21.15
N ASN A 46 -45.82 -2.89 21.93
CA ASN A 46 -45.14 -3.99 22.63
C ASN A 46 -44.43 -4.96 21.69
N ASP A 47 -44.82 -4.98 20.41
CA ASP A 47 -44.15 -5.81 19.38
C ASP A 47 -42.64 -5.52 19.24
N PHE A 48 -42.22 -4.32 19.69
CA PHE A 48 -40.80 -3.97 19.78
C PHE A 48 -40.00 -4.96 20.62
N TYR A 49 -40.54 -5.42 21.73
CA TYR A 49 -39.84 -6.36 22.63
C TYR A 49 -39.67 -7.75 22.04
N ASP A 50 -40.52 -8.09 21.07
CA ASP A 50 -40.50 -9.37 20.36
C ASP A 50 -39.78 -9.29 19.01
N SER A 51 -39.18 -8.12 18.70
CA SER A 51 -38.57 -7.82 17.39
C SER A 51 -39.55 -7.99 16.22
N LYS A 52 -40.82 -7.70 16.44
CA LYS A 52 -41.93 -7.80 15.45
C LYS A 52 -42.49 -6.44 15.05
N TRP A 53 -42.04 -5.36 15.68
CA TRP A 53 -42.52 -4.02 15.33
C TRP A 53 -42.13 -3.67 13.92
N LYS A 54 -43.04 -3.09 13.15
CA LYS A 54 -42.82 -2.70 11.74
C LYS A 54 -43.00 -1.22 11.57
N LEU A 55 -42.27 -0.67 10.59
CA LEU A 55 -42.47 0.69 10.13
C LEU A 55 -43.91 0.92 9.65
N PRO A 56 -44.47 2.10 9.85
CA PRO A 56 -45.78 2.45 9.29
C PRO A 56 -45.74 2.42 7.73
N GLU A 57 -46.84 1.98 7.13
CA GLU A 57 -46.93 1.91 5.66
C GLU A 57 -46.68 3.27 4.99
N ASN A 58 -47.20 4.36 5.60
CA ASN A 58 -47.04 5.72 5.10
C ASN A 58 -45.88 6.45 5.85
N ILE A 59 -44.67 5.91 5.78
CA ILE A 59 -43.51 6.48 6.44
C ILE A 59 -43.20 7.93 6.01
N THR A 60 -43.61 8.32 4.80
CA THR A 60 -43.48 9.67 4.26
C THR A 60 -44.26 10.72 5.06
N ASP A 61 -45.30 10.35 5.80
CA ASP A 61 -46.09 11.26 6.65
C ASP A 61 -45.25 11.77 7.83
N TYR A 62 -44.10 11.14 8.11
CA TYR A 62 -43.16 11.49 9.17
C TYR A 62 -41.92 12.23 8.67
N SER A 63 -41.97 12.83 7.48
CA SER A 63 -40.87 13.64 6.89
C SER A 63 -40.74 15.02 7.53
N ALA A 64 -41.66 15.42 8.41
CA ALA A 64 -41.50 16.65 9.17
C ALA A 64 -40.28 16.55 10.12
N THR A 65 -39.65 17.69 10.37
CA THR A 65 -38.47 17.80 11.26
C THR A 65 -38.83 17.33 12.67
N LEU A 66 -38.13 16.33 13.19
CA LEU A 66 -38.20 15.85 14.55
C LEU A 66 -37.15 16.49 15.44
N LEU A 67 -35.92 16.59 14.91
CA LEU A 67 -34.77 17.11 15.62
C LEU A 67 -34.04 18.11 14.75
N SER A 68 -33.66 19.25 15.33
CA SER A 68 -32.70 20.16 14.71
C SER A 68 -31.44 20.26 15.55
N ILE A 69 -30.28 20.24 14.90
CA ILE A 69 -28.96 20.44 15.51
C ILE A 69 -28.35 21.63 14.78
N ASN A 70 -28.23 22.78 15.45
CA ASN A 70 -27.90 24.05 14.81
C ASN A 70 -28.81 24.28 13.58
N THR A 71 -28.22 24.26 12.37
CA THR A 71 -28.96 24.43 11.09
C THR A 71 -29.42 23.14 10.46
N LYS A 72 -28.87 21.97 10.89
CA LYS A 72 -29.23 20.65 10.35
C LYS A 72 -30.59 20.21 10.86
N LYS A 73 -31.48 19.84 9.94
CA LYS A 73 -32.81 19.30 10.26
C LYS A 73 -32.84 17.81 10.01
N ILE A 74 -33.39 17.07 10.96
CA ILE A 74 -33.49 15.60 10.94
C ILE A 74 -34.96 15.24 11.02
N GLU A 75 -35.42 14.50 10.04
CA GLU A 75 -36.80 14.09 9.88
C GLU A 75 -37.23 13.01 10.88
N GLY A 76 -38.51 12.93 11.19
CA GLY A 76 -39.10 11.89 12.04
C GLY A 76 -38.88 10.47 11.48
N LYS A 77 -38.84 10.34 10.15
CA LYS A 77 -38.52 9.09 9.47
C LYS A 77 -37.17 8.49 9.94
N ALA A 78 -36.15 9.31 10.10
CA ALA A 78 -34.83 8.82 10.55
C ALA A 78 -34.91 8.19 11.97
N PHE A 79 -35.79 8.71 12.83
CA PHE A 79 -36.00 8.12 14.13
C PHE A 79 -36.81 6.82 14.07
N LEU A 80 -37.79 6.71 13.16
CA LEU A 80 -38.50 5.45 12.91
C LEU A 80 -37.56 4.35 12.41
N ASP A 81 -36.71 4.67 11.45
CA ASP A 81 -35.68 3.76 10.92
C ASP A 81 -34.69 3.32 12.05
N TYR A 82 -34.35 4.26 12.94
CA TYR A 82 -33.53 3.97 14.12
C TYR A 82 -34.23 2.99 15.06
N ILE A 83 -35.49 3.23 15.40
CA ILE A 83 -36.28 2.34 16.27
C ILE A 83 -36.35 0.92 15.70
N GLU A 84 -36.59 0.81 14.38
CA GLU A 84 -36.64 -0.51 13.73
C GLU A 84 -35.30 -1.28 13.88
N LYS A 85 -34.19 -0.60 13.70
CA LYS A 85 -32.85 -1.20 13.87
C LYS A 85 -32.61 -1.64 15.32
N GLN A 86 -33.01 -0.80 16.29
CA GLN A 86 -32.72 -1.02 17.71
C GLN A 86 -33.54 -2.14 18.35
N GLN A 87 -34.69 -2.55 17.80
CA GLN A 87 -35.46 -3.65 18.37
C GLN A 87 -34.66 -4.96 18.41
N LYS A 88 -33.73 -5.19 17.49
CA LYS A 88 -32.82 -6.35 17.48
C LYS A 88 -31.80 -6.34 18.63
N ALA A 89 -31.56 -5.20 19.25
CA ALA A 89 -30.63 -5.06 20.38
C ALA A 89 -31.21 -5.61 21.70
N GLY A 90 -32.48 -6.00 21.72
CA GLY A 90 -33.12 -6.67 22.87
C GLY A 90 -33.27 -5.75 24.08
N LEU A 91 -33.48 -4.44 23.91
CA LEU A 91 -33.69 -3.49 25.00
C LEU A 91 -34.97 -3.86 25.78
N LYS A 92 -34.87 -4.00 27.13
CA LYS A 92 -35.97 -4.42 28.02
C LYS A 92 -36.45 -3.29 28.93
N VAL A 93 -36.34 -2.03 28.48
CA VAL A 93 -36.79 -0.87 29.26
C VAL A 93 -38.31 -0.83 29.32
N LYS A 94 -38.90 -0.75 30.51
CA LYS A 94 -40.36 -0.65 30.75
C LYS A 94 -40.66 0.55 31.62
N PRO A 95 -41.81 1.20 31.50
CA PRO A 95 -42.85 1.01 30.48
C PRO A 95 -42.43 1.48 29.09
N LEU A 96 -43.27 1.26 28.08
CA LEU A 96 -43.02 1.57 26.68
C LEU A 96 -42.64 3.07 26.45
N SER A 97 -43.26 3.99 27.20
CA SER A 97 -42.89 5.40 27.16
C SER A 97 -41.42 5.65 27.53
N LYS A 98 -40.90 5.01 28.57
CA LYS A 98 -39.48 5.11 28.95
C LYS A 98 -38.57 4.45 27.93
N LEU A 99 -39.01 3.40 27.24
CA LEU A 99 -38.28 2.81 26.14
C LEU A 99 -38.09 3.83 24.99
N VAL A 100 -39.19 4.50 24.58
CA VAL A 100 -39.14 5.49 23.49
C VAL A 100 -38.26 6.66 23.88
N ASP A 101 -38.34 7.14 25.16
CA ASP A 101 -37.46 8.19 25.65
C ASP A 101 -35.98 7.78 25.64
N ALA A 102 -35.67 6.55 26.02
CA ALA A 102 -34.31 6.01 25.99
C ALA A 102 -33.80 5.88 24.55
N LEU A 103 -34.63 5.38 23.63
CA LEU A 103 -34.31 5.28 22.21
C LEU A 103 -34.06 6.67 21.60
N TYR A 104 -34.87 7.66 21.96
CA TYR A 104 -34.68 9.03 21.52
C TYR A 104 -33.38 9.64 22.06
N GLY A 105 -33.05 9.39 23.32
CA GLY A 105 -31.80 9.82 23.92
C GLY A 105 -30.57 9.29 23.19
N ASN A 106 -30.58 8.00 22.86
CA ASN A 106 -29.50 7.35 22.11
C ASN A 106 -29.46 7.84 20.66
N PHE A 107 -30.61 8.04 20.02
CA PHE A 107 -30.72 8.63 18.69
C PHE A 107 -30.15 10.03 18.64
N LEU A 108 -30.46 10.89 19.63
CA LEU A 108 -29.90 12.22 19.76
C LEU A 108 -28.37 12.16 19.85
N ASP A 109 -27.82 11.27 20.66
CA ASP A 109 -26.37 11.11 20.83
C ASP A 109 -25.71 10.69 19.51
N GLU A 110 -26.32 9.75 18.78
CA GLU A 110 -25.84 9.33 17.45
C GLU A 110 -25.87 10.50 16.45
N GLN A 111 -26.97 11.25 16.42
CA GLN A 111 -27.09 12.39 15.51
C GLN A 111 -26.13 13.53 15.85
N LEU A 112 -25.85 13.76 17.12
CA LEU A 112 -24.85 14.75 17.56
C LEU A 112 -23.44 14.32 17.19
N THR A 113 -23.11 13.04 17.31
CA THR A 113 -21.82 12.49 16.89
C THR A 113 -21.66 12.60 15.38
N THR A 114 -22.68 12.22 14.62
CA THR A 114 -22.68 12.35 13.15
C THR A 114 -22.51 13.83 12.73
N TYR A 115 -23.21 14.75 13.40
CA TYR A 115 -23.07 16.17 13.12
C TYR A 115 -21.67 16.68 13.42
N TYR A 116 -21.06 16.23 14.52
CA TYR A 116 -19.69 16.57 14.89
C TYR A 116 -18.70 16.07 13.83
N ASP A 117 -18.81 14.81 13.41
CA ASP A 117 -17.94 14.20 12.39
C ASP A 117 -18.05 14.92 11.04
N GLU A 118 -19.26 15.26 10.61
CA GLU A 118 -19.51 16.00 9.36
C GLU A 118 -18.94 17.43 9.38
N ASN A 119 -18.75 18.02 10.57
CA ASN A 119 -18.30 19.39 10.73
C ASN A 119 -16.85 19.52 11.24
N LEU A 120 -16.12 18.41 11.38
CA LEU A 120 -14.73 18.42 11.89
C LEU A 120 -13.84 19.38 11.10
N GLU A 121 -13.90 19.35 9.78
CA GLU A 121 -13.07 20.22 8.93
C GLU A 121 -13.47 21.71 9.04
N THR A 122 -14.75 21.99 9.29
CA THR A 122 -15.22 23.37 9.48
C THR A 122 -14.82 23.91 10.86
N GLU A 123 -14.82 23.06 11.89
CA GLU A 123 -14.60 23.46 13.28
C GLU A 123 -13.12 23.42 13.70
N PHE A 124 -12.29 22.63 13.00
CA PHE A 124 -10.89 22.42 13.32
C PHE A 124 -10.02 22.65 12.07
N PRO A 125 -9.49 23.88 11.89
CA PRO A 125 -8.68 24.20 10.72
C PRO A 125 -7.47 23.28 10.51
N ASP A 126 -6.78 22.89 11.59
CA ASP A 126 -5.63 21.99 11.52
C ASP A 126 -6.02 20.61 10.96
N PHE A 127 -7.21 20.11 11.36
CA PHE A 127 -7.75 18.87 10.81
C PHE A 127 -8.13 19.03 9.33
N ALA A 128 -8.73 20.18 8.97
CA ALA A 128 -9.07 20.49 7.58
C ALA A 128 -7.83 20.47 6.66
N TYR A 129 -6.73 21.08 7.09
CA TYR A 129 -5.45 21.06 6.35
C TYR A 129 -4.92 19.64 6.14
N VAL A 130 -4.93 18.81 7.19
CA VAL A 130 -4.49 17.41 7.07
C VAL A 130 -5.39 16.61 6.11
N MET A 131 -6.70 16.86 6.14
CA MET A 131 -7.65 16.19 5.24
C MET A 131 -7.50 16.67 3.79
N GLU A 132 -7.18 17.95 3.56
CA GLU A 132 -6.88 18.50 2.25
C GLU A 132 -5.60 17.89 1.69
N GLU A 133 -4.50 17.87 2.45
CA GLU A 133 -3.24 17.21 2.06
C GLU A 133 -3.45 15.72 1.71
N TYR A 134 -4.29 15.04 2.48
CA TYR A 134 -4.59 13.62 2.23
C TYR A 134 -5.37 13.43 0.92
N ARG A 135 -6.39 14.26 0.65
CA ARG A 135 -7.14 14.22 -0.61
C ARG A 135 -6.25 14.55 -1.80
N ASP A 136 -5.44 15.59 -1.69
CA ASP A 136 -4.51 16.02 -2.73
C ASP A 136 -3.47 14.93 -3.02
N GLY A 137 -2.95 14.30 -1.97
CA GLY A 137 -2.05 13.16 -2.08
C GLY A 137 -2.66 11.97 -2.81
N LEU A 138 -3.93 11.63 -2.54
CA LEU A 138 -4.65 10.56 -3.25
C LEU A 138 -4.88 10.90 -4.72
N LEU A 139 -5.26 12.14 -5.01
CA LEU A 139 -5.46 12.61 -6.40
C LEU A 139 -4.16 12.61 -7.18
N LEU A 140 -3.07 13.09 -6.56
CA LEU A 140 -1.74 13.07 -7.16
C LEU A 140 -1.28 11.64 -7.43
N PHE A 141 -1.49 10.72 -6.48
CA PHE A 141 -1.14 9.31 -6.65
C PHE A 141 -1.87 8.69 -7.85
N ASP A 142 -3.20 8.87 -7.95
CA ASP A 142 -4.01 8.35 -9.08
C ASP A 142 -3.54 8.94 -10.42
N LEU A 143 -3.18 10.23 -10.44
CA LEU A 143 -2.68 10.90 -11.62
C LEU A 143 -1.29 10.37 -12.02
N MET A 144 -0.36 10.24 -11.07
CA MET A 144 0.98 9.68 -11.30
C MET A 144 0.91 8.22 -11.78
N GLU A 145 -0.01 7.43 -11.23
CA GLU A 145 -0.23 6.05 -11.66
C GLU A 145 -0.62 6.00 -13.14
N LYS A 146 -1.59 6.80 -13.56
CA LYS A 146 -2.11 6.82 -14.93
C LYS A 146 -1.13 7.42 -15.94
N GLU A 147 -0.60 8.60 -15.64
CA GLU A 147 0.19 9.38 -16.60
C GLU A 147 1.65 8.90 -16.71
N ILE A 148 2.17 8.26 -15.66
CA ILE A 148 3.58 7.89 -15.60
C ILE A 148 3.76 6.38 -15.46
N TRP A 149 3.29 5.78 -14.36
CA TRP A 149 3.69 4.41 -14.02
C TRP A 149 3.03 3.36 -14.93
N ASP A 150 1.75 3.48 -15.20
CA ASP A 150 1.06 2.56 -16.12
C ASP A 150 1.44 2.84 -17.55
N ARG A 151 1.62 4.10 -17.92
CA ARG A 151 2.10 4.48 -19.24
C ARG A 151 3.49 3.90 -19.51
N ALA A 152 4.42 3.99 -18.57
CA ALA A 152 5.76 3.44 -18.74
C ALA A 152 5.80 1.92 -18.95
N LYS A 153 4.77 1.19 -18.48
CA LYS A 153 4.63 -0.26 -18.66
C LYS A 153 3.88 -0.63 -19.95
N THR A 154 2.94 0.20 -20.38
CA THR A 154 1.98 -0.10 -21.47
C THR A 154 2.31 0.58 -22.78
N ASP A 155 2.99 1.71 -22.76
CA ASP A 155 3.43 2.44 -23.95
C ASP A 155 4.63 1.74 -24.60
N THR A 156 4.34 0.68 -25.32
CA THR A 156 5.40 -0.08 -26.02
C THR A 156 6.11 0.73 -27.09
N ILE A 157 5.45 1.69 -27.73
CA ILE A 157 6.04 2.53 -28.79
C ILE A 157 7.01 3.51 -28.14
N GLY A 158 6.59 4.22 -27.14
CA GLY A 158 7.42 5.19 -26.41
C GLY A 158 8.63 4.50 -25.77
N LEU A 159 8.42 3.34 -25.13
CA LEU A 159 9.51 2.58 -24.51
C LEU A 159 10.55 2.10 -25.54
N ASN A 160 10.12 1.64 -26.74
CA ASN A 160 11.03 1.26 -27.80
C ASN A 160 11.83 2.46 -28.34
N THR A 161 11.17 3.61 -28.54
CA THR A 161 11.84 4.84 -28.96
C THR A 161 12.87 5.27 -27.93
N PHE A 162 12.51 5.29 -26.66
CA PHE A 162 13.40 5.61 -25.55
C PHE A 162 14.60 4.65 -25.48
N TYR A 163 14.35 3.33 -25.68
CA TYR A 163 15.43 2.35 -25.75
C TYR A 163 16.39 2.66 -26.90
N ASP A 164 15.89 2.95 -28.10
CA ASP A 164 16.74 3.22 -29.26
C ASP A 164 17.65 4.43 -29.08
N GLU A 165 17.16 5.44 -28.35
CA GLU A 165 17.93 6.65 -28.02
C GLU A 165 18.99 6.41 -26.92
N HIS A 166 18.72 5.47 -25.98
CA HIS A 166 19.54 5.27 -24.76
C HIS A 166 20.25 3.90 -24.73
N LYS A 167 20.11 3.04 -25.76
CA LYS A 167 20.65 1.68 -25.75
C LYS A 167 22.14 1.57 -25.53
N MET A 168 22.92 2.65 -25.86
CA MET A 168 24.35 2.69 -25.63
C MET A 168 24.72 2.85 -24.14
N GLU A 169 23.75 3.20 -23.29
CA GLU A 169 23.91 3.25 -21.83
C GLU A 169 23.67 1.88 -21.18
N HIS A 170 23.11 0.94 -21.95
CA HIS A 170 22.79 -0.42 -21.54
C HIS A 170 23.70 -1.44 -22.21
N MET A 171 24.94 -1.50 -21.75
CA MET A 171 25.93 -2.39 -22.31
C MET A 171 26.18 -3.61 -21.41
N TRP A 172 26.30 -4.77 -22.04
CA TRP A 172 26.95 -5.90 -21.41
C TRP A 172 28.46 -5.72 -21.43
N LYS A 173 29.12 -5.98 -20.31
CA LYS A 173 30.55 -6.29 -20.32
C LYS A 173 30.75 -7.64 -21.01
N LYS A 174 32.00 -8.00 -21.29
CA LYS A 174 32.36 -9.36 -21.72
C LYS A 174 31.79 -10.37 -20.72
N ARG A 175 31.12 -11.42 -21.21
CA ARG A 175 30.48 -12.46 -20.38
C ARG A 175 31.08 -13.81 -20.72
N VAL A 176 31.05 -14.71 -19.74
CA VAL A 176 31.49 -16.08 -19.89
C VAL A 176 30.43 -17.04 -19.39
N ASP A 177 30.15 -18.04 -20.17
CA ASP A 177 29.37 -19.19 -19.73
C ASP A 177 30.36 -20.19 -19.16
N VAL A 178 30.28 -20.40 -17.84
CA VAL A 178 31.33 -21.13 -17.10
C VAL A 178 30.74 -22.01 -16.02
N THR A 179 31.35 -23.17 -15.85
CA THR A 179 31.20 -24.05 -14.67
C THR A 179 32.45 -23.92 -13.82
N ILE A 180 32.27 -23.61 -12.54
CA ILE A 180 33.32 -23.41 -11.56
C ILE A 180 33.19 -24.53 -10.52
N ALA A 181 34.26 -25.29 -10.28
CA ALA A 181 34.36 -26.18 -9.15
C ALA A 181 35.35 -25.62 -8.13
N SER A 182 35.00 -25.63 -6.86
CA SER A 182 35.85 -25.18 -5.77
C SER A 182 35.86 -26.16 -4.60
N SER A 183 37.02 -26.27 -3.93
CA SER A 183 37.22 -27.07 -2.72
C SER A 183 38.42 -26.57 -1.92
N THR A 184 38.44 -26.78 -0.62
CA THR A 184 39.61 -26.56 0.20
C THR A 184 40.65 -27.73 0.07
N LYS A 185 40.22 -28.82 -0.60
CA LYS A 185 41.06 -30.04 -0.77
C LYS A 185 41.54 -30.14 -2.22
N GLN A 186 42.87 -30.08 -2.42
CA GLN A 186 43.46 -30.12 -3.76
C GLN A 186 43.19 -31.41 -4.51
N ASP A 187 43.20 -32.57 -3.80
CA ASP A 187 42.94 -33.88 -4.39
C ASP A 187 41.51 -33.99 -4.93
N ILE A 188 40.55 -33.40 -4.25
CA ILE A 188 39.15 -33.33 -4.71
C ILE A 188 39.04 -32.48 -6.00
N ILE A 189 39.68 -31.32 -6.07
CA ILE A 189 39.68 -30.51 -7.29
C ILE A 189 40.38 -31.19 -8.47
N LYS A 190 41.44 -31.94 -8.23
CA LYS A 190 42.07 -32.77 -9.27
C LYS A 190 41.10 -33.84 -9.82
N LYS A 191 40.29 -34.45 -8.95
CA LYS A 191 39.20 -35.37 -9.40
C LYS A 191 38.13 -34.62 -10.20
N ALA A 192 37.67 -33.49 -9.70
CA ALA A 192 36.69 -32.65 -10.40
C ALA A 192 37.20 -32.20 -11.80
N HIS A 193 38.48 -31.82 -11.88
CA HIS A 193 39.13 -31.48 -13.15
C HIS A 193 39.10 -32.64 -14.15
N ALA A 194 39.42 -33.86 -13.72
CA ALA A 194 39.37 -35.05 -14.58
C ALA A 194 37.94 -35.34 -15.07
N LEU A 195 36.92 -35.14 -14.24
CA LEU A 195 35.52 -35.35 -14.55
C LEU A 195 35.02 -34.27 -15.52
N LEU A 196 35.37 -32.98 -15.30
CA LEU A 196 35.05 -31.90 -16.23
C LEU A 196 35.67 -32.08 -17.62
N LYS A 197 36.91 -32.58 -17.68
CA LYS A 197 37.54 -32.97 -18.96
C LYS A 197 36.79 -34.08 -19.71
N LYS A 198 36.15 -34.99 -18.97
CA LYS A 198 35.26 -36.01 -19.51
C LYS A 198 33.88 -35.50 -19.87
N LYS A 199 33.63 -34.19 -19.72
CA LYS A 199 32.33 -33.50 -19.96
C LYS A 199 31.18 -34.03 -19.10
N GLU A 200 31.46 -34.51 -17.90
CA GLU A 200 30.43 -34.91 -16.95
C GLU A 200 29.65 -33.66 -16.48
N LYS A 201 28.37 -33.87 -16.18
CA LYS A 201 27.49 -32.78 -15.72
C LYS A 201 27.89 -32.34 -14.29
N PRO A 202 27.72 -31.07 -13.96
CA PRO A 202 28.04 -30.54 -12.64
C PRO A 202 27.37 -31.30 -11.50
N GLN A 203 26.10 -31.74 -11.69
CA GLN A 203 25.38 -32.50 -10.68
C GLN A 203 26.00 -33.89 -10.46
N ASP A 204 26.34 -34.59 -11.54
CA ASP A 204 26.98 -35.94 -11.44
C ASP A 204 28.33 -35.85 -10.74
N ILE A 205 29.06 -34.74 -10.93
CA ILE A 205 30.35 -34.51 -10.23
C ILE A 205 30.11 -34.28 -8.75
N LYS A 206 29.07 -33.49 -8.39
CA LYS A 206 28.69 -33.30 -6.98
C LYS A 206 28.39 -34.66 -6.32
N ASP A 207 27.54 -35.44 -6.96
CA ASP A 207 27.07 -36.73 -6.43
C ASP A 207 28.22 -37.73 -6.23
N LYS A 208 29.23 -37.69 -7.10
CA LYS A 208 30.43 -38.57 -7.01
C LYS A 208 31.44 -38.12 -5.94
N LEU A 209 31.55 -36.84 -5.69
CA LEU A 209 32.60 -36.27 -4.82
C LEU A 209 32.10 -35.85 -3.45
N ASN A 210 30.82 -35.56 -3.30
CA ASN A 210 30.16 -35.21 -2.03
C ASN A 210 29.51 -36.48 -1.44
N VAL A 211 30.35 -37.36 -0.89
CA VAL A 211 29.93 -38.61 -0.28
C VAL A 211 29.85 -38.46 1.25
N ASP A 212 29.16 -39.38 1.91
CA ASP A 212 29.02 -39.45 3.39
C ASP A 212 28.47 -38.15 4.02
N ASN A 213 27.55 -37.44 3.33
CA ASN A 213 26.98 -36.14 3.73
C ASN A 213 28.04 -35.03 3.92
N VAL A 214 29.23 -35.19 3.34
CA VAL A 214 30.28 -34.16 3.38
C VAL A 214 30.34 -33.41 2.06
N ILE A 215 30.23 -32.08 2.10
CA ILE A 215 30.41 -31.21 0.93
C ILE A 215 31.92 -31.08 0.68
N ASN A 216 32.46 -31.88 -0.21
CA ASN A 216 33.88 -31.84 -0.58
C ASN A 216 34.11 -30.90 -1.80
N VAL A 217 33.15 -30.74 -2.69
CA VAL A 217 33.25 -29.84 -3.84
C VAL A 217 31.99 -29.00 -3.96
N MET A 218 32.18 -27.73 -4.21
CA MET A 218 31.10 -26.80 -4.61
C MET A 218 31.19 -26.58 -6.11
N MET A 219 30.01 -26.59 -6.78
CA MET A 219 29.90 -26.36 -8.21
C MET A 219 28.94 -25.18 -8.44
N ASN A 220 29.38 -24.19 -9.21
CA ASN A 220 28.55 -23.07 -9.67
C ASN A 220 28.64 -23.02 -11.20
N SER A 221 27.49 -22.83 -11.86
CA SER A 221 27.42 -22.77 -13.33
C SER A 221 26.48 -21.65 -13.75
N GLY A 222 26.87 -20.92 -14.77
CA GLY A 222 26.06 -19.85 -15.30
C GLY A 222 26.85 -18.91 -16.21
N VAL A 223 26.14 -17.88 -16.66
CA VAL A 223 26.71 -16.79 -17.46
C VAL A 223 27.01 -15.62 -16.52
N PHE A 224 28.27 -15.24 -16.46
CA PHE A 224 28.75 -14.17 -15.59
C PHE A 224 29.47 -13.08 -16.40
N GLU A 225 29.36 -11.84 -15.98
CA GLU A 225 30.18 -10.74 -16.53
C GLU A 225 31.62 -10.86 -16.02
N GLU A 226 32.54 -10.44 -16.85
CA GLU A 226 33.95 -10.31 -16.48
C GLU A 226 34.11 -9.36 -15.30
N GLY A 227 34.81 -9.83 -14.26
CA GLY A 227 34.96 -9.10 -12.98
C GLY A 227 33.82 -9.27 -11.99
N SER A 228 32.86 -10.17 -12.24
CA SER A 228 31.84 -10.54 -11.25
C SER A 228 32.48 -11.18 -10.02
N ASP A 229 31.99 -10.85 -8.82
CA ASP A 229 32.42 -11.46 -7.54
C ASP A 229 32.12 -12.96 -7.46
N ALA A 230 31.26 -13.47 -8.33
CA ALA A 230 30.99 -14.91 -8.45
C ALA A 230 32.11 -15.68 -9.17
N LEU A 231 33.03 -14.98 -9.83
CA LEU A 231 34.18 -15.55 -10.54
C LEU A 231 35.44 -15.44 -9.70
N PRO A 232 36.31 -16.49 -9.68
CA PRO A 232 37.64 -16.38 -9.11
C PRO A 232 38.45 -15.25 -9.80
N LYS A 233 39.09 -14.39 -9.04
CA LYS A 233 39.82 -13.20 -9.55
C LYS A 233 40.98 -13.59 -10.47
N THR A 234 41.60 -14.75 -10.22
CA THR A 234 42.74 -15.25 -11.00
C THR A 234 42.31 -16.15 -12.17
N MET A 235 41.00 -16.26 -12.42
CA MET A 235 40.47 -17.07 -13.51
C MET A 235 40.93 -16.55 -14.89
N LYS A 236 41.34 -17.47 -15.78
CA LYS A 236 41.56 -17.18 -17.20
C LYS A 236 40.29 -17.38 -18.00
N TYR A 237 40.04 -16.49 -18.96
CA TYR A 237 38.84 -16.50 -19.79
C TYR A 237 39.11 -17.21 -21.14
N ASP A 238 39.66 -18.43 -21.09
CA ASP A 238 39.92 -19.25 -22.28
C ASP A 238 38.90 -20.38 -22.34
N VAL A 239 38.32 -20.65 -23.54
CA VAL A 239 37.37 -21.75 -23.75
C VAL A 239 38.03 -23.09 -23.44
N GLY A 240 37.37 -23.90 -22.65
CA GLY A 240 37.86 -25.23 -22.25
C GLY A 240 37.96 -25.35 -20.74
N VAL A 241 38.61 -26.43 -20.28
CA VAL A 241 38.83 -26.71 -18.85
C VAL A 241 40.21 -26.17 -18.44
N SER A 242 40.22 -25.28 -17.46
CA SER A 242 41.48 -24.71 -16.94
C SER A 242 42.33 -25.75 -16.22
N ASP A 243 43.60 -25.46 -16.03
CA ASP A 243 44.39 -26.16 -15.01
C ASP A 243 43.84 -25.84 -13.62
N VAL A 244 44.22 -26.66 -12.62
CA VAL A 244 43.87 -26.37 -11.22
C VAL A 244 44.71 -25.18 -10.75
N PHE A 245 44.05 -24.21 -10.15
CA PHE A 245 44.66 -23.02 -9.55
C PHE A 245 44.12 -22.79 -8.14
N SER A 246 44.76 -21.92 -7.35
CA SER A 246 44.36 -21.61 -6.00
C SER A 246 44.15 -20.11 -5.82
N GLU A 247 43.16 -19.77 -5.00
CA GLU A 247 42.89 -18.40 -4.57
C GLU A 247 42.42 -18.43 -3.09
N GLY A 248 43.22 -17.82 -2.20
CA GLY A 248 43.03 -17.94 -0.77
C GLY A 248 43.14 -19.40 -0.30
N GLU A 249 42.19 -19.88 0.45
CA GLU A 249 42.16 -21.23 0.98
C GLU A 249 41.55 -22.28 0.04
N TYR A 250 41.06 -21.81 -1.13
CA TYR A 250 40.35 -22.67 -2.06
C TYR A 250 41.20 -23.00 -3.31
N TYR A 251 41.01 -24.23 -3.78
CA TYR A 251 41.46 -24.70 -5.06
C TYR A 251 40.29 -24.64 -6.04
N PHE A 252 40.55 -24.24 -7.27
CA PHE A 252 39.53 -24.05 -8.32
C PHE A 252 39.93 -24.80 -9.59
N VAL A 253 38.91 -25.19 -10.33
CA VAL A 253 38.98 -25.52 -11.76
C VAL A 253 37.75 -24.92 -12.44
N THR A 254 37.95 -24.34 -13.57
CA THR A 254 36.86 -23.72 -14.36
C THR A 254 36.74 -24.41 -15.71
N LYS A 255 35.54 -24.56 -16.19
CA LYS A 255 35.23 -24.97 -17.57
C LYS A 255 34.46 -23.84 -18.22
N VAL A 256 35.10 -23.13 -19.14
CA VAL A 256 34.47 -22.08 -19.95
C VAL A 256 33.89 -22.74 -21.18
N ASP A 257 32.58 -22.69 -21.33
CA ASP A 257 31.86 -23.25 -22.47
C ASP A 257 31.75 -22.21 -23.61
N LYS A 258 31.56 -20.93 -23.29
CA LYS A 258 31.43 -19.88 -24.28
C LYS A 258 31.89 -18.53 -23.73
N ILE A 259 32.51 -17.72 -24.57
CA ILE A 259 32.84 -16.31 -24.32
C ILE A 259 31.92 -15.48 -25.18
N MET A 260 31.25 -14.50 -24.56
CA MET A 260 30.39 -13.54 -25.24
C MET A 260 31.04 -12.16 -25.15
N PRO A 261 31.27 -11.48 -26.29
CA PRO A 261 31.87 -10.16 -26.26
C PRO A 261 30.95 -9.14 -25.57
N ALA A 262 31.53 -7.99 -25.19
CA ALA A 262 30.76 -6.84 -24.79
C ALA A 262 29.83 -6.41 -25.94
N GLY A 263 28.65 -5.90 -25.62
CA GLY A 263 27.66 -5.51 -26.60
C GLY A 263 26.45 -4.83 -25.98
N VAL A 264 25.59 -4.26 -26.80
CA VAL A 264 24.35 -3.64 -26.36
C VAL A 264 23.40 -4.70 -25.84
N LYS A 265 22.80 -4.47 -24.68
CA LYS A 265 21.69 -5.29 -24.17
C LYS A 265 20.47 -5.09 -25.04
N THR A 266 19.78 -6.14 -25.36
CA THR A 266 18.45 -6.04 -25.98
C THR A 266 17.47 -5.36 -25.01
N LEU A 267 16.38 -4.81 -25.53
CA LEU A 267 15.33 -4.22 -24.69
C LEU A 267 14.87 -5.19 -23.59
N GLU A 268 14.63 -6.46 -23.93
CA GLU A 268 14.21 -7.47 -22.94
C GLU A 268 15.27 -7.74 -21.86
N GLU A 269 16.57 -7.68 -22.21
CA GLU A 269 17.66 -7.88 -21.26
C GLU A 269 17.83 -6.71 -20.28
N CYS A 270 17.38 -5.50 -20.64
CA CYS A 270 17.46 -4.32 -19.76
C CYS A 270 16.10 -3.75 -19.34
N LYS A 271 14.99 -4.40 -19.69
CA LYS A 271 13.62 -3.92 -19.59
C LYS A 271 13.27 -3.34 -18.21
N GLY A 272 13.62 -4.04 -17.12
CA GLY A 272 13.30 -3.56 -15.78
C GLY A 272 13.97 -2.22 -15.44
N LYS A 273 15.25 -2.08 -15.79
CA LYS A 273 16.00 -0.82 -15.60
C LYS A 273 15.47 0.28 -16.53
N LEU A 274 15.23 -0.08 -17.78
CA LEU A 274 14.73 0.83 -18.81
C LEU A 274 13.35 1.40 -18.47
N ILE A 275 12.43 0.60 -17.94
CA ILE A 275 11.11 1.07 -17.49
C ILE A 275 11.26 2.13 -16.40
N ASN A 276 12.15 1.93 -15.43
CA ASN A 276 12.38 2.92 -14.36
C ASN A 276 12.96 4.25 -14.93
N GLU A 277 13.88 4.16 -15.87
CA GLU A 277 14.44 5.34 -16.53
C GLU A 277 13.40 6.05 -17.40
N TYR A 278 12.56 5.30 -18.09
CA TYR A 278 11.45 5.84 -18.87
C TYR A 278 10.38 6.48 -17.99
N GLN A 279 10.11 5.96 -16.78
CA GLN A 279 9.24 6.63 -15.80
C GLN A 279 9.81 8.01 -15.42
N GLN A 280 11.09 8.10 -15.12
CA GLN A 280 11.73 9.37 -14.79
C GLN A 280 11.66 10.37 -15.96
N TYR A 281 11.88 9.88 -17.18
CA TYR A 281 11.74 10.70 -18.39
C TYR A 281 10.32 11.23 -18.57
N LEU A 282 9.30 10.37 -18.39
CA LEU A 282 7.89 10.76 -18.47
C LEU A 282 7.52 11.79 -17.40
N GLU A 283 8.02 11.61 -16.17
CA GLU A 283 7.79 12.55 -15.07
C GLU A 283 8.36 13.95 -15.37
N LEU A 284 9.62 14.01 -15.80
CA LEU A 284 10.25 15.28 -16.16
C LEU A 284 9.50 15.98 -17.30
N ARG A 285 9.16 15.22 -18.32
CA ARG A 285 8.41 15.74 -19.46
C ARG A 285 7.02 16.24 -19.06
N TRP A 286 6.32 15.51 -18.24
CA TRP A 286 5.01 15.90 -17.72
C TRP A 286 5.07 17.19 -16.91
N VAL A 287 6.08 17.35 -16.05
CA VAL A 287 6.31 18.60 -15.31
C VAL A 287 6.56 19.78 -16.25
N ASP A 288 7.33 19.57 -17.34
CA ASP A 288 7.58 20.63 -18.32
C ASP A 288 6.32 20.97 -19.15
N ASP A 289 5.52 19.98 -19.49
CA ASP A 289 4.22 20.18 -20.13
C ASP A 289 3.29 21.01 -19.21
N LEU A 290 3.20 20.69 -17.92
CA LEU A 290 2.45 21.46 -16.93
C LEU A 290 2.94 22.91 -16.80
N LYS A 291 4.26 23.13 -16.77
CA LYS A 291 4.82 24.51 -16.75
C LYS A 291 4.49 25.30 -18.00
N SER A 292 4.32 24.63 -19.13
CA SER A 292 3.93 25.29 -20.39
C SER A 292 2.45 25.62 -20.43
N GLU A 293 1.61 24.80 -19.80
CA GLU A 293 0.15 24.95 -19.75
C GLU A 293 -0.28 25.98 -18.70
N PHE A 294 0.36 25.97 -17.52
CA PHE A 294 -0.04 26.78 -16.38
C PHE A 294 0.94 27.95 -16.12
N THR A 295 0.38 29.13 -15.85
CA THR A 295 1.19 30.29 -15.42
C THR A 295 1.55 30.16 -13.95
N ILE A 296 2.85 30.03 -13.65
CA ILE A 296 3.36 29.95 -12.29
C ILE A 296 3.66 31.36 -11.76
N LYS A 297 3.08 31.71 -10.59
CA LYS A 297 3.38 32.94 -9.85
C LYS A 297 3.97 32.58 -8.49
N ILE A 298 5.16 33.02 -8.22
CA ILE A 298 5.82 32.82 -6.93
C ILE A 298 5.60 34.07 -6.08
N ASN A 299 5.01 33.89 -4.86
CA ASN A 299 4.94 34.95 -3.86
C ASN A 299 6.26 35.02 -3.10
N ASN A 300 7.16 35.88 -3.59
CA ASN A 300 8.49 36.02 -3.00
C ASN A 300 8.46 36.52 -1.54
N ASP A 301 7.51 37.35 -1.17
CA ASP A 301 7.40 37.87 0.21
C ASP A 301 7.03 36.74 1.19
N ALA A 302 6.07 35.87 0.79
CA ALA A 302 5.73 34.69 1.56
C ALA A 302 6.90 33.71 1.65
N PHE A 303 7.62 33.50 0.55
CA PHE A 303 8.79 32.62 0.50
C PHE A 303 9.90 33.09 1.45
N GLU A 304 10.27 34.38 1.40
CA GLU A 304 11.28 34.94 2.31
C GLU A 304 10.83 34.96 3.77
N HIS A 305 9.52 35.11 4.04
CA HIS A 305 8.97 35.01 5.39
C HIS A 305 9.14 33.59 5.96
N VAL A 306 8.75 32.55 5.22
CA VAL A 306 8.91 31.14 5.62
C VAL A 306 10.38 30.79 5.80
N LYS A 307 11.26 31.22 4.88
CA LYS A 307 12.70 30.99 4.96
C LYS A 307 13.32 31.56 6.24
N LYS A 308 12.88 32.75 6.68
CA LYS A 308 13.32 33.36 7.95
C LYS A 308 12.82 32.58 9.18
N GLN A 309 11.64 31.97 9.10
CA GLN A 309 11.11 31.15 10.20
C GLN A 309 11.86 29.81 10.32
N LEU A 310 12.27 29.21 9.21
CA LEU A 310 13.00 27.93 9.18
C LEU A 310 14.49 28.09 9.53
N ASN A 311 15.07 29.27 9.33
CA ASN A 311 16.46 29.60 9.65
C ASN A 311 16.50 30.84 10.58
N PRO A 312 16.11 30.69 11.87
CA PRO A 312 16.10 31.78 12.82
C PRO A 312 17.50 32.28 13.21
#